data_4799b7b27641254a6aa4c6af4bba9a12
#
_entry.id   4799b7b27641254a6aa4c6af4bba9a12
#
_cell.length_a   1.000
_cell.length_b   1.000
_cell.length_c   1.000
_cell.angle_alpha   90.00
_cell.angle_beta   90.00
_cell.angle_gamma   90.00
#
_symmetry.space_group_name_H-M   'P 1'
#
loop_
_entity.id
_entity.type
_entity.pdbx_description
1 polymer ?
#
loop_
_entity_poly.entity_id
_entity_poly.type
_entity_poly.pdbx_seq_one_letter_code
_entity_poly.pdbx_strand_id
1 'polypeptide(L)'
;VILSQFFAGIARAFEGLEEATLTQFASALESGTATAYRAVVNPVEGTILTVAKDGTEAVHEALGRMQSLESVFGLLSQAMSASLKNTPNLLPVLKEAGVIDSGGAGLLSVMEGMRKDILGEEIEDTSFNGPSGSGSIDTSAFNEDSVLTYGYCTEFILQLQNCKNG
;
A
#
# COMPACT_ATOMS: atom_id res chain seq x y z
N VAL A 1 8.09 4.96 -1.95
CA VAL A 1 9.04 4.28 -1.05
C VAL A 1 8.40 3.06 -0.38
N ILE A 2 7.28 3.19 0.35
CA ILE A 2 6.68 2.09 1.12
C ILE A 2 6.31 0.91 0.24
N LEU A 3 5.56 1.14 -0.85
CA LEU A 3 5.14 0.10 -1.78
C LEU A 3 6.33 -0.66 -2.39
N SER A 4 7.36 0.05 -2.82
CA SER A 4 8.57 -0.58 -3.36
C SER A 4 9.32 -1.41 -2.32
N GLN A 5 9.35 -0.99 -1.06
CA GLN A 5 9.98 -1.74 0.02
C GLN A 5 9.16 -2.97 0.43
N PHE A 6 7.84 -2.91 0.34
CA PHE A 6 6.98 -4.06 0.52
C PHE A 6 7.31 -5.15 -0.50
N PHE A 7 7.32 -4.82 -1.78
CA PHE A 7 7.68 -5.78 -2.83
C PHE A 7 9.15 -6.22 -2.79
N ALA A 8 10.07 -5.35 -2.41
CA ALA A 8 11.47 -5.74 -2.22
C ALA A 8 11.65 -6.74 -1.06
N GLY A 9 10.84 -6.63 0.00
CA GLY A 9 10.83 -7.60 1.08
C GLY A 9 10.29 -8.97 0.65
N ILE A 10 9.23 -8.98 -0.17
CA ILE A 10 8.69 -10.21 -0.77
C ILE A 10 9.71 -10.84 -1.71
N ALA A 11 10.31 -10.07 -2.61
CA ALA A 11 11.28 -10.56 -3.57
C ALA A 11 12.49 -11.22 -2.89
N ARG A 12 13.01 -10.60 -1.82
CA ARG A 12 14.11 -11.18 -1.03
C ARG A 12 13.74 -12.50 -0.36
N ALA A 13 12.50 -12.66 0.08
CA ALA A 13 12.05 -13.90 0.69
C ALA A 13 11.93 -15.06 -0.32
N PHE A 14 11.82 -14.76 -1.61
CA PHE A 14 11.80 -15.75 -2.69
C PHE A 14 13.19 -15.97 -3.34
N GLU A 15 14.22 -15.26 -2.88
CA GLU A 15 15.56 -15.39 -3.47
C GLU A 15 16.06 -16.83 -3.37
N GLY A 16 16.48 -17.39 -4.51
CA GLY A 16 16.98 -18.77 -4.62
C GLY A 16 15.88 -19.85 -4.63
N LEU A 17 14.60 -19.51 -4.63
CA LEU A 17 13.52 -20.46 -4.78
C LEU A 17 13.09 -20.56 -6.25
N GLU A 18 12.96 -21.78 -6.78
CA GLU A 18 12.35 -22.04 -8.09
C GLU A 18 10.84 -22.16 -7.98
N GLU A 19 10.34 -22.66 -6.84
CA GLU A 19 8.93 -22.80 -6.52
C GLU A 19 8.71 -22.39 -5.08
N ALA A 20 7.52 -21.88 -4.76
CA ALA A 20 7.15 -21.48 -3.41
C ALA A 20 5.86 -22.17 -2.94
N THR A 21 5.91 -22.70 -1.74
CA THR A 21 4.73 -23.21 -1.02
C THR A 21 3.88 -22.05 -0.49
N LEU A 22 2.61 -22.33 -0.13
CA LEU A 22 1.73 -21.33 0.49
C LEU A 22 2.32 -20.77 1.80
N THR A 23 3.02 -21.60 2.57
CA THR A 23 3.71 -21.18 3.79
C THR A 23 4.84 -20.18 3.48
N GLN A 24 5.65 -20.47 2.47
CA GLN A 24 6.71 -19.55 2.04
C GLN A 24 6.13 -18.24 1.48
N PHE A 25 5.00 -18.32 0.77
CA PHE A 25 4.32 -17.13 0.29
C PHE A 25 3.80 -16.25 1.44
N ALA A 26 3.17 -16.85 2.47
CA ALA A 26 2.74 -16.12 3.65
C ALA A 26 3.93 -15.46 4.38
N SER A 27 5.04 -16.19 4.57
CA SER A 27 6.27 -15.64 5.15
C SER A 27 6.88 -14.51 4.29
N ALA A 28 6.73 -14.59 2.96
CA ALA A 28 7.17 -13.52 2.07
C ALA A 28 6.33 -12.24 2.24
N LEU A 29 5.00 -12.36 2.43
CA LEU A 29 4.14 -11.22 2.76
C LEU A 29 4.54 -10.57 4.10
N GLU A 30 4.86 -11.38 5.12
CA GLU A 30 5.36 -10.88 6.41
C GLU A 30 6.69 -10.12 6.24
N SER A 31 7.62 -10.69 5.47
CA SER A 31 8.90 -10.04 5.15
C SER A 31 8.69 -8.72 4.42
N GLY A 32 7.75 -8.67 3.48
CA GLY A 32 7.35 -7.46 2.77
C GLY A 32 6.82 -6.39 3.72
N THR A 33 5.86 -6.74 4.55
CA THR A 33 5.26 -5.86 5.56
C THR A 33 6.31 -5.33 6.53
N ALA A 34 7.13 -6.21 7.10
CA ALA A 34 8.21 -5.82 8.02
C ALA A 34 9.22 -4.88 7.36
N THR A 35 9.54 -5.11 6.08
CA THR A 35 10.45 -4.25 5.32
C THR A 35 9.85 -2.88 5.05
N ALA A 36 8.56 -2.81 4.73
CA ALA A 36 7.83 -1.56 4.54
C ALA A 36 7.80 -0.72 5.82
N TYR A 37 7.51 -1.33 6.97
CA TYR A 37 7.55 -0.64 8.28
C TYR A 37 8.94 -0.10 8.61
N ARG A 38 10.01 -0.89 8.39
CA ARG A 38 11.39 -0.44 8.64
C ARG A 38 11.86 0.70 7.74
N ALA A 39 11.24 0.87 6.58
CA ALA A 39 11.59 1.93 5.65
C ALA A 39 11.06 3.32 6.05
N VAL A 40 10.24 3.39 7.07
CA VAL A 40 9.63 4.62 7.56
C VAL A 40 10.14 4.94 8.95
N VAL A 41 10.64 6.15 9.15
CA VAL A 41 11.20 6.59 10.44
C VAL A 41 10.12 6.62 11.52
N ASN A 42 8.93 7.13 11.18
CA ASN A 42 7.78 7.20 12.08
C ASN A 42 6.57 6.55 11.38
N PRO A 43 6.38 5.23 11.50
CA PRO A 43 5.21 4.56 10.91
C PRO A 43 3.92 5.09 11.53
N VAL A 44 2.95 5.37 10.69
CA VAL A 44 1.63 5.88 11.10
C VAL A 44 0.57 4.85 10.73
N GLU A 45 -0.27 4.48 11.71
CA GLU A 45 -1.40 3.59 11.48
C GLU A 45 -2.54 4.31 10.73
N GLY A 46 -3.40 3.56 10.06
CA GLY A 46 -4.42 4.10 9.17
C GLY A 46 -3.90 4.44 7.78
N THR A 47 -2.75 3.87 7.39
CA THR A 47 -2.10 4.06 6.09
C THR A 47 -1.90 2.73 5.35
N ILE A 48 -1.28 2.76 4.20
CA ILE A 48 -0.83 1.57 3.44
C ILE A 48 -0.12 0.53 4.32
N LEU A 49 0.59 0.98 5.37
CA LEU A 49 1.28 0.08 6.30
C LEU A 49 0.28 -0.79 7.07
N THR A 50 -0.79 -0.20 7.59
CA THR A 50 -1.86 -0.91 8.30
C THR A 50 -2.58 -1.87 7.36
N VAL A 51 -2.90 -1.43 6.14
CA VAL A 51 -3.58 -2.28 5.14
C VAL A 51 -2.72 -3.49 4.78
N ALA A 52 -1.41 -3.31 4.58
CA ALA A 52 -0.47 -4.41 4.32
C ALA A 52 -0.39 -5.37 5.50
N LYS A 53 -0.28 -4.84 6.72
CA LYS A 53 -0.19 -5.61 7.95
C LYS A 53 -1.43 -6.46 8.19
N ASP A 54 -2.62 -5.84 8.19
CA ASP A 54 -3.88 -6.54 8.47
C ASP A 54 -4.14 -7.63 7.44
N GLY A 55 -3.85 -7.38 6.16
CA GLY A 55 -3.94 -8.39 5.12
C GLY A 55 -2.99 -9.57 5.33
N THR A 56 -1.75 -9.28 5.70
CA THR A 56 -0.71 -10.29 5.97
C THR A 56 -1.07 -11.14 7.20
N GLU A 57 -1.50 -10.51 8.30
CA GLU A 57 -1.91 -11.19 9.53
C GLU A 57 -3.09 -12.13 9.28
N ALA A 58 -4.10 -11.68 8.53
CA ALA A 58 -5.25 -12.52 8.17
C ALA A 58 -4.84 -13.78 7.39
N VAL A 59 -3.90 -13.67 6.45
CA VAL A 59 -3.36 -14.82 5.72
C VAL A 59 -2.61 -15.75 6.65
N HIS A 60 -1.76 -15.22 7.52
CA HIS A 60 -0.98 -16.00 8.48
C HIS A 60 -1.89 -16.81 9.42
N GLU A 61 -2.90 -16.19 10.00
CA GLU A 61 -3.85 -16.84 10.90
C GLU A 61 -4.67 -17.95 10.24
N ALA A 62 -4.94 -17.80 8.95
CA ALA A 62 -5.74 -18.76 8.19
C ALA A 62 -4.92 -19.80 7.43
N LEU A 63 -3.59 -19.72 7.46
CA LEU A 63 -2.68 -20.49 6.60
C LEU A 63 -2.94 -22.00 6.65
N GLY A 64 -3.17 -22.57 7.83
CA GLY A 64 -3.47 -23.99 8.00
C GLY A 64 -4.78 -24.48 7.34
N ARG A 65 -5.63 -23.55 6.89
CA ARG A 65 -6.90 -23.82 6.20
C ARG A 65 -6.85 -23.49 4.72
N MET A 66 -5.76 -22.89 4.24
CA MET A 66 -5.59 -22.49 2.83
C MET A 66 -5.10 -23.69 2.02
N GLN A 67 -5.72 -23.90 0.84
CA GLN A 67 -5.40 -25.01 -0.06
C GLN A 67 -4.87 -24.55 -1.42
N SER A 68 -5.00 -23.27 -1.74
CA SER A 68 -4.59 -22.74 -3.03
C SER A 68 -4.15 -21.27 -2.91
N LEU A 69 -3.35 -20.83 -3.85
CA LEU A 69 -2.93 -19.43 -3.96
C LEU A 69 -4.13 -18.50 -4.17
N GLU A 70 -5.13 -18.95 -4.92
CA GLU A 70 -6.40 -18.25 -5.10
C GLU A 70 -7.09 -17.95 -3.76
N SER A 71 -7.17 -18.93 -2.86
CA SER A 71 -7.78 -18.75 -1.54
C SER A 71 -6.98 -17.75 -0.68
N VAL A 72 -5.65 -17.76 -0.80
CA VAL A 72 -4.78 -16.79 -0.12
C VAL A 72 -5.03 -15.38 -0.62
N PHE A 73 -5.04 -15.16 -1.94
CA PHE A 73 -5.30 -13.83 -2.51
C PHE A 73 -6.74 -13.36 -2.27
N GLY A 74 -7.70 -14.28 -2.23
CA GLY A 74 -9.09 -13.98 -1.87
C GLY A 74 -9.20 -13.42 -0.45
N LEU A 75 -8.57 -14.08 0.53
CA LEU A 75 -8.56 -13.63 1.92
C LEU A 75 -7.74 -12.35 2.09
N LEU A 76 -6.56 -12.27 1.46
CA LEU A 76 -5.70 -11.10 1.47
C LEU A 76 -6.45 -9.85 1.01
N SER A 77 -7.10 -9.91 -0.16
CA SER A 77 -7.88 -8.79 -0.70
C SER A 77 -9.07 -8.43 0.19
N GLN A 78 -9.76 -9.42 0.76
CA GLN A 78 -10.87 -9.18 1.68
C GLN A 78 -10.41 -8.45 2.96
N ALA A 79 -9.34 -8.92 3.58
CA ALA A 79 -8.81 -8.32 4.79
C ALA A 79 -8.26 -6.90 4.53
N MET A 80 -7.50 -6.72 3.45
CA MET A 80 -7.01 -5.42 3.03
C MET A 80 -8.16 -4.44 2.74
N SER A 81 -9.25 -4.88 2.09
CA SER A 81 -10.42 -4.04 1.82
C SER A 81 -11.12 -3.62 3.11
N ALA A 82 -11.23 -4.52 4.09
CA ALA A 82 -11.80 -4.20 5.39
C ALA A 82 -10.93 -3.19 6.15
N SER A 83 -9.61 -3.42 6.18
CA SER A 83 -8.63 -2.52 6.80
C SER A 83 -8.65 -1.13 6.14
N LEU A 84 -8.66 -1.07 4.81
CA LEU A 84 -8.73 0.17 4.05
C LEU A 84 -9.95 1.03 4.41
N LYS A 85 -11.12 0.41 4.52
CA LYS A 85 -12.36 1.10 4.95
C LYS A 85 -12.26 1.64 6.37
N ASN A 86 -11.42 1.04 7.22
CA ASN A 86 -11.21 1.45 8.60
C ASN A 86 -10.12 2.53 8.76
N THR A 87 -9.35 2.84 7.73
CA THR A 87 -8.27 3.84 7.81
C THR A 87 -8.71 5.21 8.35
N PRO A 88 -9.92 5.75 8.03
CA PRO A 88 -10.37 7.02 8.60
C PRO A 88 -10.62 6.97 10.12
N ASN A 89 -10.86 5.79 10.68
CA ASN A 89 -11.04 5.64 12.12
C ASN A 89 -9.70 5.60 12.88
N LEU A 90 -8.61 5.28 12.18
CA LEU A 90 -7.26 5.20 12.74
C LEU A 90 -6.49 6.51 12.54
N LEU A 91 -6.74 7.22 11.45
CA LEU A 91 -6.02 8.45 11.09
C LEU A 91 -7.02 9.62 10.97
N PRO A 92 -7.06 10.53 11.97
CA PRO A 92 -8.05 11.59 12.05
C PRO A 92 -8.13 12.48 10.81
N VAL A 93 -7.00 12.80 10.18
CA VAL A 93 -6.95 13.63 8.97
C VAL A 93 -7.75 13.03 7.81
N LEU A 94 -7.77 11.69 7.68
CA LEU A 94 -8.58 11.01 6.66
C LEU A 94 -10.06 11.12 6.97
N LYS A 95 -10.41 11.03 8.26
CA LYS A 95 -11.80 11.18 8.72
C LYS A 95 -12.31 12.60 8.48
N GLU A 96 -11.51 13.61 8.79
CA GLU A 96 -11.85 15.03 8.55
C GLU A 96 -12.01 15.31 7.06
N ALA A 97 -11.15 14.74 6.22
CA ALA A 97 -11.24 14.86 4.76
C ALA A 97 -12.35 14.00 4.12
N GLY A 98 -12.96 13.07 4.86
CA GLY A 98 -13.98 12.15 4.33
C GLY A 98 -13.45 11.17 3.29
N VAL A 99 -12.16 10.77 3.39
CA VAL A 99 -11.47 9.90 2.42
C VAL A 99 -10.83 8.69 3.11
N ILE A 100 -10.49 7.67 2.33
CA ILE A 100 -9.67 6.52 2.74
C ILE A 100 -8.21 6.75 2.34
N ASP A 101 -7.28 5.94 2.87
CA ASP A 101 -5.87 6.03 2.50
C ASP A 101 -5.63 5.64 1.04
N SER A 102 -5.11 6.57 0.24
CA SER A 102 -4.85 6.35 -1.18
C SER A 102 -3.73 5.34 -1.45
N GLY A 103 -2.73 5.29 -0.58
CA GLY A 103 -1.64 4.31 -0.66
C GLY A 103 -2.15 2.89 -0.43
N GLY A 104 -2.99 2.70 0.58
CA GLY A 104 -3.67 1.43 0.86
C GLY A 104 -4.61 1.01 -0.27
N ALA A 105 -5.35 1.97 -0.86
CA ALA A 105 -6.19 1.70 -2.02
C ALA A 105 -5.37 1.22 -3.22
N GLY A 106 -4.22 1.85 -3.49
CA GLY A 106 -3.30 1.44 -4.54
C GLY A 106 -2.73 0.03 -4.31
N LEU A 107 -2.31 -0.29 -3.08
CA LEU A 107 -1.84 -1.63 -2.73
C LEU A 107 -2.94 -2.68 -2.95
N LEU A 108 -4.16 -2.43 -2.49
CA LEU A 108 -5.30 -3.32 -2.69
C LEU A 108 -5.55 -3.57 -4.18
N SER A 109 -5.53 -2.52 -5.00
CA SER A 109 -5.73 -2.64 -6.46
C SER A 109 -4.68 -3.54 -7.12
N VAL A 110 -3.41 -3.45 -6.68
CA VAL A 110 -2.34 -4.35 -7.16
C VAL A 110 -2.64 -5.81 -6.78
N MET A 111 -3.04 -6.06 -5.51
CA MET A 111 -3.37 -7.42 -5.06
C MET A 111 -4.60 -7.99 -5.75
N GLU A 112 -5.61 -7.16 -6.03
CA GLU A 112 -6.79 -7.57 -6.79
C GLU A 112 -6.45 -7.87 -8.25
N GLY A 113 -5.53 -7.11 -8.87
CA GLY A 113 -5.02 -7.40 -10.21
C GLY A 113 -4.31 -8.76 -10.26
N MET A 114 -3.42 -9.04 -9.31
CA MET A 114 -2.75 -10.34 -9.20
C MET A 114 -3.75 -11.48 -8.97
N ARG A 115 -4.78 -11.25 -8.16
CA ARG A 115 -5.84 -12.22 -7.92
C ARG A 115 -6.60 -12.55 -9.22
N LYS A 116 -6.96 -11.56 -10.00
CA LYS A 116 -7.65 -11.74 -11.30
C LYS A 116 -6.81 -12.56 -12.26
N ASP A 117 -5.52 -12.28 -12.35
CA ASP A 117 -4.59 -13.04 -13.19
C ASP A 117 -4.54 -14.53 -12.79
N ILE A 118 -4.45 -14.82 -11.48
CA ILE A 118 -4.48 -16.19 -10.94
C ILE A 118 -5.79 -16.91 -11.28
N LEU A 119 -6.91 -16.19 -11.34
CA LEU A 119 -8.22 -16.73 -11.72
C LEU A 119 -8.39 -16.89 -13.24
N GLY A 120 -7.44 -16.41 -14.05
CA GLY A 120 -7.55 -16.37 -15.51
C GLY A 120 -8.63 -15.39 -15.98
N GLU A 121 -9.00 -14.42 -15.15
CA GLU A 121 -9.93 -13.36 -15.54
C GLU A 121 -9.20 -12.37 -16.46
N GLU A 122 -9.82 -12.00 -17.57
CA GLU A 122 -9.29 -10.95 -18.44
C GLU A 122 -9.27 -9.62 -17.66
N ILE A 123 -8.07 -9.07 -17.52
CA ILE A 123 -7.92 -7.70 -17.03
C ILE A 123 -8.25 -6.81 -18.23
N GLU A 124 -9.46 -6.26 -18.27
CA GLU A 124 -9.80 -5.24 -19.25
C GLU A 124 -8.73 -4.15 -19.19
N ASP A 125 -8.11 -3.90 -20.33
CA ASP A 125 -7.18 -2.77 -20.52
C ASP A 125 -8.03 -1.49 -20.44
N THR A 126 -8.46 -1.17 -19.24
CA THR A 126 -9.06 0.13 -18.98
C THR A 126 -7.92 1.12 -19.21
N SER A 127 -7.82 1.59 -20.46
CA SER A 127 -7.10 2.82 -20.77
C SER A 127 -7.48 3.77 -19.63
N PHE A 128 -6.47 4.14 -18.84
CA PHE A 128 -6.64 5.02 -17.69
C PHE A 128 -7.20 6.35 -18.21
N ASN A 129 -8.48 6.36 -18.49
CA ASN A 129 -9.27 7.57 -18.50
C ASN A 129 -9.24 8.01 -17.04
N GLY A 130 -8.18 8.74 -16.70
CA GLY A 130 -8.05 9.34 -15.39
C GLY A 130 -9.40 9.93 -15.03
N PRO A 131 -9.77 9.99 -13.76
CA PRO A 131 -11.04 10.53 -13.37
C PRO A 131 -11.17 11.90 -14.01
N SER A 132 -11.98 11.98 -15.07
CA SER A 132 -12.53 13.24 -15.61
C SER A 132 -13.53 13.81 -14.59
N GLY A 133 -13.40 13.38 -13.35
CA GLY A 133 -13.93 14.06 -12.21
C GLY A 133 -13.04 15.26 -11.98
N SER A 134 -13.38 16.39 -12.56
CA SER A 134 -13.10 17.67 -11.94
C SER A 134 -13.88 17.72 -10.60
N GLY A 135 -13.54 16.82 -9.68
CA GLY A 135 -13.70 17.08 -8.28
C GLY A 135 -12.79 18.28 -8.05
N SER A 136 -13.33 19.49 -8.19
CA SER A 136 -12.68 20.65 -7.67
C SER A 136 -12.38 20.31 -6.21
N ILE A 137 -11.11 20.07 -5.89
CA ILE A 137 -10.67 20.08 -4.51
C ILE A 137 -11.19 21.44 -4.03
N ASP A 138 -12.11 21.41 -3.08
CA ASP A 138 -12.60 22.64 -2.49
C ASP A 138 -11.43 23.27 -1.75
N THR A 139 -10.72 24.15 -2.46
CA THR A 139 -9.60 24.91 -1.92
C THR A 139 -10.09 26.17 -1.19
N SER A 140 -11.41 26.35 -1.04
CA SER A 140 -11.96 27.52 -0.35
C SER A 140 -11.57 27.57 1.13
N ALA A 141 -11.22 26.42 1.72
CA ALA A 141 -10.65 26.34 3.06
C ALA A 141 -9.16 26.77 3.14
N PHE A 142 -8.47 26.92 2.00
CA PHE A 142 -7.07 27.35 1.92
C PHE A 142 -7.03 28.76 1.32
N ASN A 143 -7.20 29.75 2.17
CA ASN A 143 -7.08 31.17 1.84
C ASN A 143 -5.92 31.81 2.61
N GLU A 144 -5.67 33.09 2.36
CA GLU A 144 -4.57 33.86 3.02
C GLU A 144 -4.70 33.90 4.55
N ASP A 145 -5.90 33.68 5.09
CA ASP A 145 -6.21 33.70 6.52
C ASP A 145 -6.18 32.28 7.15
N SER A 146 -5.86 31.24 6.39
CA SER A 146 -5.82 29.87 6.88
C SER A 146 -4.71 29.69 7.90
N VAL A 147 -5.08 29.30 9.12
CA VAL A 147 -4.11 28.98 10.18
C VAL A 147 -3.54 27.58 9.92
N LEU A 148 -2.35 27.52 9.32
CA LEU A 148 -1.63 26.29 9.09
C LEU A 148 -1.00 25.81 10.40
N THR A 149 -1.49 24.74 10.98
CA THR A 149 -0.99 24.18 12.26
C THR A 149 0.47 23.71 12.14
N TYR A 150 0.93 23.36 10.95
CA TYR A 150 2.27 22.79 10.69
C TYR A 150 3.09 23.55 9.65
N GLY A 151 2.83 24.80 9.40
CA GLY A 151 3.63 25.63 8.51
C GLY A 151 3.58 25.14 7.05
N TYR A 152 4.71 25.15 6.37
CA TYR A 152 4.83 24.87 4.94
C TYR A 152 5.28 23.42 4.70
N CYS A 153 4.66 22.74 3.72
CA CYS A 153 5.27 21.55 3.12
C CYS A 153 6.41 22.01 2.21
N THR A 154 7.64 21.71 2.60
CA THR A 154 8.82 22.09 1.83
C THR A 154 9.44 20.85 1.21
N GLU A 155 9.47 20.79 -0.11
CA GLU A 155 10.22 19.80 -0.86
C GLU A 155 11.44 20.47 -1.51
N PHE A 156 12.58 19.77 -1.51
CA PHE A 156 13.76 20.23 -2.23
C PHE A 156 14.43 19.07 -2.98
N ILE A 157 14.92 19.35 -4.17
CA ILE A 157 15.71 18.43 -4.96
C ILE A 157 17.18 18.81 -4.80
N LEU A 158 17.97 17.91 -4.21
CA LEU A 158 19.42 18.08 -4.10
C LEU A 158 20.11 17.41 -5.30
N GLN A 159 20.62 18.20 -6.21
CA GLN A 159 21.47 17.71 -7.29
C GLN A 159 22.95 17.86 -6.89
N LEU A 160 23.60 16.74 -6.58
CA LEU A 160 25.04 16.74 -6.34
C LEU A 160 25.76 16.88 -7.69
N GLN A 161 26.42 18.00 -7.92
CA GLN A 161 27.37 18.12 -9.01
C GLN A 161 28.68 17.46 -8.57
N ASN A 162 29.27 16.64 -9.45
CA ASN A 162 30.58 16.07 -9.20
C ASN A 162 31.58 17.19 -8.93
N CYS A 163 32.00 17.35 -7.68
CA CYS A 163 33.18 18.14 -7.37
C CYS A 163 34.34 17.42 -8.02
N LYS A 164 34.88 17.94 -9.12
CA LYS A 164 36.17 17.55 -9.61
C LYS A 164 37.18 17.87 -8.50
N ASN A 165 37.75 16.82 -7.92
CA ASN A 165 38.91 16.98 -7.05
C ASN A 165 39.97 17.74 -7.84
N GLY A 166 40.26 18.95 -7.42
CA GLY A 166 41.44 19.69 -7.83
C GLY A 166 42.67 19.16 -7.10
#